data_1387d27e11661654ce7120d26adfbe39
#
_entry.id   1387d27e11661654ce7120d26adfbe39
#
_cell.length_a   1.000
_cell.length_b   1.000
_cell.length_c   1.000
_cell.angle_alpha   90.00
_cell.angle_beta   90.00
_cell.angle_gamma   90.00
#
_symmetry.space_group_name_H-M   'P 1'
#
loop_
_entity.id
_entity.type
_entity.pdbx_description
1 polymer ?
#
loop_
_entity_poly.entity_id
_entity_poly.type
_entity_poly.pdbx_seq_one_letter_code
_entity_poly.pdbx_strand_id
1 'polypeptide(L)'
;MRAAALGLALLLAAAVPAAEAAKPRVRCLVRARCAPHAGRPAHALGVAPPMVAANPFISPVVVVPHPPARLGVTAREWSLVLSRGSLAAGTAIVELQNLGEDAHNLRVERLDGSGAPLNVPLAEAGEVKSGSASLGAGRYKVYCALPGHDAAGMHATLDVQ
;
A
#
# COMPACT_ATOMS: atom_id res chain seq x y z
N MET A 1 -42.26 -50.73 -3.65
CA MET A 1 -42.46 -50.04 -4.92
C MET A 1 -42.75 -48.59 -4.62
N ARG A 2 -41.83 -47.68 -4.69
CA ARG A 2 -42.08 -46.21 -4.68
C ARG A 2 -41.02 -45.59 -5.61
N ALA A 3 -41.53 -44.96 -6.67
CA ALA A 3 -40.77 -44.34 -7.74
C ALA A 3 -40.06 -43.04 -7.26
N ALA A 4 -38.79 -42.89 -7.61
CA ALA A 4 -38.03 -41.66 -7.45
C ALA A 4 -38.27 -40.76 -8.66
N ALA A 5 -38.72 -39.52 -8.41
CA ALA A 5 -38.83 -38.48 -9.42
C ALA A 5 -37.52 -37.73 -9.51
N LEU A 6 -36.84 -37.78 -10.67
CA LEU A 6 -35.73 -36.94 -11.01
C LEU A 6 -36.22 -35.53 -11.38
N GLY A 7 -35.88 -34.53 -10.57
CA GLY A 7 -36.05 -33.13 -10.90
C GLY A 7 -34.85 -32.61 -11.67
N LEU A 8 -35.04 -32.33 -12.97
CA LEU A 8 -34.06 -31.69 -13.84
C LEU A 8 -34.07 -30.17 -13.61
N ALA A 9 -33.07 -29.64 -12.86
CA ALA A 9 -32.91 -28.22 -12.68
C ALA A 9 -32.16 -27.61 -13.89
N LEU A 10 -32.90 -26.82 -14.67
CA LEU A 10 -32.40 -26.07 -15.82
C LEU A 10 -31.61 -24.83 -15.30
N LEU A 11 -30.30 -24.84 -15.39
CA LEU A 11 -29.45 -23.66 -15.10
C LEU A 11 -29.54 -22.69 -16.29
N LEU A 12 -30.24 -21.58 -16.13
CA LEU A 12 -30.12 -20.41 -17.01
C LEU A 12 -28.81 -19.67 -16.68
N ALA A 13 -27.86 -19.76 -17.58
CA ALA A 13 -26.67 -18.92 -17.58
C ALA A 13 -27.05 -17.52 -18.07
N ALA A 14 -27.10 -16.53 -17.16
CA ALA A 14 -27.24 -15.14 -17.52
C ALA A 14 -25.87 -14.61 -17.97
N ALA A 15 -25.74 -14.30 -19.26
CA ALA A 15 -24.59 -13.62 -19.82
C ALA A 15 -24.56 -12.15 -19.34
N VAL A 16 -23.51 -11.76 -18.62
CA VAL A 16 -23.23 -10.38 -18.24
C VAL A 16 -22.55 -9.70 -19.43
N PRO A 17 -23.08 -8.60 -19.98
CA PRO A 17 -22.38 -7.85 -21.03
C PRO A 17 -21.17 -7.13 -20.44
N ALA A 18 -20.01 -7.29 -21.09
CA ALA A 18 -18.79 -6.56 -20.81
C ALA A 18 -19.02 -5.06 -21.06
N ALA A 19 -18.94 -4.26 -20.01
CA ALA A 19 -18.93 -2.80 -20.12
C ALA A 19 -17.61 -2.35 -20.74
N GLU A 20 -17.67 -1.93 -21.98
CA GLU A 20 -16.58 -1.30 -22.74
C GLU A 20 -16.23 0.05 -22.11
N ALA A 21 -15.04 0.16 -21.54
CA ALA A 21 -14.54 1.38 -20.93
C ALA A 21 -14.28 2.45 -21.99
N ALA A 22 -15.17 3.42 -22.10
CA ALA A 22 -15.03 4.58 -22.96
C ALA A 22 -13.83 5.45 -22.52
N LYS A 23 -12.82 5.56 -23.36
CA LYS A 23 -11.68 6.47 -23.18
C LYS A 23 -12.17 7.93 -23.28
N PRO A 24 -11.80 8.82 -22.35
CA PRO A 24 -12.16 10.23 -22.45
C PRO A 24 -11.41 10.87 -23.64
N ARG A 25 -12.18 11.35 -24.62
CA ARG A 25 -11.65 12.19 -25.70
C ARG A 25 -11.46 13.60 -25.16
N VAL A 26 -10.22 14.02 -24.98
CA VAL A 26 -9.88 15.42 -24.71
C VAL A 26 -10.15 16.21 -25.98
N ARG A 27 -11.22 16.99 -26.00
CA ARG A 27 -11.49 17.99 -27.03
C ARG A 27 -10.65 19.23 -26.70
N CYS A 28 -9.59 19.46 -27.45
CA CYS A 28 -8.95 20.76 -27.53
C CYS A 28 -9.85 21.73 -28.29
N LEU A 29 -10.53 22.59 -27.58
CA LEU A 29 -11.24 23.77 -28.08
C LEU A 29 -10.46 25.02 -27.71
N VAL A 30 -9.45 25.39 -28.47
CA VAL A 30 -9.02 26.79 -28.53
C VAL A 30 -8.51 27.07 -29.95
N ARG A 31 -9.40 27.66 -30.78
CA ARG A 31 -9.00 28.47 -31.92
C ARG A 31 -8.57 29.82 -31.43
N ALA A 32 -7.31 30.02 -31.12
CA ALA A 32 -6.73 31.35 -30.99
C ALA A 32 -6.16 31.75 -32.33
N ARG A 33 -6.73 32.80 -32.90
CA ARG A 33 -6.28 33.48 -34.12
C ARG A 33 -4.91 34.10 -33.86
N CYS A 34 -3.88 33.64 -34.53
CA CYS A 34 -2.60 34.32 -34.61
C CYS A 34 -2.73 35.48 -35.60
N ALA A 35 -2.76 36.71 -35.11
CA ALA A 35 -2.53 37.89 -35.90
C ALA A 35 -1.03 38.23 -35.88
N PRO A 36 -0.41 38.57 -37.02
CA PRO A 36 0.98 38.97 -37.04
C PRO A 36 1.10 40.45 -36.65
N HIS A 37 1.62 40.76 -35.47
CA HIS A 37 2.07 42.11 -35.15
C HIS A 37 3.55 42.24 -35.47
N ALA A 38 3.80 42.94 -36.57
CA ALA A 38 5.09 43.47 -36.95
C ALA A 38 5.54 44.56 -35.98
N GLY A 39 6.79 44.47 -35.55
CA GLY A 39 7.60 45.62 -35.24
C GLY A 39 7.50 46.30 -33.90
N ARG A 40 8.50 46.00 -33.02
CA ARG A 40 9.33 47.02 -32.38
C ARG A 40 10.46 46.36 -31.61
N PRO A 41 11.74 46.73 -31.82
CA PRO A 41 12.82 46.30 -30.93
C PRO A 41 12.70 47.04 -29.61
N ALA A 42 12.19 46.41 -28.59
CA ALA A 42 12.31 46.93 -27.24
C ALA A 42 13.74 46.54 -26.75
N HIS A 43 14.54 47.55 -26.49
CA HIS A 43 15.76 47.44 -25.71
C HIS A 43 15.36 46.96 -24.30
N ALA A 44 15.29 45.65 -24.13
CA ALA A 44 15.18 45.08 -22.81
C ALA A 44 16.56 45.19 -22.14
N LEU A 45 16.67 46.18 -21.24
CA LEU A 45 17.73 46.17 -20.22
C LEU A 45 17.61 44.81 -19.49
N GLY A 46 18.48 43.91 -19.83
CA GLY A 46 18.54 42.60 -19.21
C GLY A 46 18.91 42.74 -17.73
N VAL A 47 17.93 42.78 -16.87
CA VAL A 47 18.12 42.53 -15.45
C VAL A 47 18.45 41.04 -15.37
N ALA A 48 19.73 40.74 -15.25
CA ALA A 48 20.17 39.36 -14.97
C ALA A 48 19.46 38.90 -13.69
N PRO A 49 18.88 37.69 -13.67
CA PRO A 49 18.32 37.18 -12.43
C PRO A 49 19.41 37.17 -11.36
N PRO A 50 19.08 37.50 -10.09
CA PRO A 50 20.06 37.46 -9.02
C PRO A 50 20.69 36.08 -9.00
N MET A 51 22.00 36.01 -9.24
CA MET A 51 22.77 34.80 -9.04
C MET A 51 22.66 34.46 -7.55
N VAL A 52 21.81 33.50 -7.22
CA VAL A 52 21.80 32.92 -5.88
C VAL A 52 23.18 32.27 -5.72
N ALA A 53 24.08 32.95 -4.99
CA ALA A 53 25.39 32.42 -4.69
C ALA A 53 25.20 31.05 -4.04
N ALA A 54 25.67 29.98 -4.72
CA ALA A 54 25.67 28.65 -4.16
C ALA A 54 26.42 28.72 -2.83
N ASN A 55 25.74 28.41 -1.73
CA ASN A 55 26.37 28.39 -0.41
C ASN A 55 27.42 27.25 -0.38
N PRO A 56 28.71 27.54 -0.35
CA PRO A 56 29.77 26.52 -0.43
C PRO A 56 29.79 25.57 0.79
N PHE A 57 28.99 25.87 1.81
CA PHE A 57 28.89 25.06 3.02
C PHE A 57 27.71 24.06 3.02
N ILE A 58 26.88 24.02 1.96
CA ILE A 58 25.87 23.00 1.83
C ILE A 58 26.53 21.78 1.17
N SER A 59 27.11 20.92 2.00
CA SER A 59 27.51 19.60 1.54
C SER A 59 26.27 18.85 1.08
N PRO A 60 26.29 18.20 -0.10
CA PRO A 60 25.15 17.36 -0.52
C PRO A 60 24.94 16.29 0.54
N VAL A 61 23.72 16.28 1.10
CA VAL A 61 23.31 15.18 1.99
C VAL A 61 23.27 13.91 1.15
N VAL A 62 24.27 13.07 1.29
CA VAL A 62 24.26 11.73 0.69
C VAL A 62 23.23 10.91 1.47
N VAL A 63 22.03 10.80 0.91
CA VAL A 63 21.02 9.88 1.43
C VAL A 63 21.48 8.46 1.10
N VAL A 64 22.13 7.82 2.07
CA VAL A 64 22.47 6.39 1.95
C VAL A 64 21.16 5.60 2.10
N PRO A 65 20.73 4.84 1.09
CA PRO A 65 19.53 4.00 1.21
C PRO A 65 19.78 2.97 2.32
N HIS A 66 19.02 3.05 3.39
CA HIS A 66 19.03 2.00 4.41
C HIS A 66 18.29 0.77 3.87
N PRO A 67 18.80 -0.44 4.09
CA PRO A 67 18.06 -1.64 3.72
C PRO A 67 16.72 -1.67 4.45
N PRO A 68 15.65 -2.24 3.84
CA PRO A 68 14.35 -2.32 4.47
C PRO A 68 14.42 -3.07 5.81
N ALA A 69 13.75 -2.53 6.81
CA ALA A 69 13.61 -3.19 8.10
C ALA A 69 12.77 -4.48 7.92
N ARG A 70 13.11 -5.55 8.65
CA ARG A 70 12.42 -6.83 8.55
C ARG A 70 11.79 -7.22 9.87
N LEU A 71 10.54 -7.66 9.81
CA LEU A 71 9.78 -8.21 10.93
C LEU A 71 9.25 -9.58 10.54
N GLY A 72 9.68 -10.61 11.24
CA GLY A 72 9.04 -11.92 11.22
C GLY A 72 7.91 -11.97 12.24
N VAL A 73 6.78 -12.52 11.84
CA VAL A 73 5.62 -12.77 12.69
C VAL A 73 5.25 -14.22 12.58
N THR A 74 5.24 -14.93 13.70
CA THR A 74 4.78 -16.32 13.76
C THR A 74 3.34 -16.32 14.29
N ALA A 75 2.44 -16.93 13.51
CA ALA A 75 1.05 -17.16 13.90
C ALA A 75 0.84 -18.60 14.38
N ARG A 76 0.09 -18.76 15.44
CA ARG A 76 -0.53 -20.00 15.93
C ARG A 76 -1.91 -19.62 16.47
N GLU A 77 -2.78 -20.60 16.65
CA GLU A 77 -4.07 -20.41 17.35
C GLU A 77 -3.77 -20.03 18.80
N TRP A 78 -4.14 -19.05 19.20
CA TRP A 78 -4.70 -17.71 19.14
C TRP A 78 -3.62 -16.70 19.56
N SER A 79 -2.46 -16.77 18.96
CA SER A 79 -1.31 -15.96 19.32
C SER A 79 -0.51 -15.49 18.11
N LEU A 80 0.09 -14.30 18.25
CA LEU A 80 1.11 -13.77 17.33
C LEU A 80 2.39 -13.49 18.10
N VAL A 81 3.51 -13.98 17.57
CA VAL A 81 4.84 -13.74 18.14
C VAL A 81 5.66 -12.94 17.15
N LEU A 82 6.10 -11.75 17.54
CA LEU A 82 6.98 -10.91 16.75
C LEU A 82 8.44 -11.29 16.97
N SER A 83 9.24 -11.36 15.92
CA SER A 83 10.69 -11.63 16.00
C SER A 83 11.45 -10.51 16.73
N ARG A 84 10.86 -9.31 16.83
CA ARG A 84 11.36 -8.15 17.59
C ARG A 84 10.21 -7.21 17.92
N GLY A 85 10.32 -6.47 19.02
CA GLY A 85 9.31 -5.52 19.46
C GLY A 85 9.44 -4.13 18.86
N SER A 86 10.54 -3.86 18.12
CA SER A 86 10.77 -2.55 17.50
C SER A 86 11.42 -2.65 16.12
N LEU A 87 11.15 -1.64 15.27
CA LEU A 87 11.74 -1.45 13.94
C LEU A 87 12.21 -0.01 13.77
N ALA A 88 13.18 0.19 12.88
CA ALA A 88 13.50 1.52 12.38
C ALA A 88 12.38 2.02 11.45
N ALA A 89 12.06 3.34 11.50
CA ALA A 89 11.15 3.97 10.57
C ALA A 89 11.68 3.90 9.13
N GLY A 90 10.78 3.79 8.17
CA GLY A 90 11.10 3.66 6.76
C GLY A 90 10.44 2.45 6.12
N THR A 91 11.02 1.95 5.03
CA THR A 91 10.51 0.76 4.35
C THR A 91 10.67 -0.47 5.24
N ALA A 92 9.56 -1.14 5.52
CA ALA A 92 9.52 -2.39 6.29
C ALA A 92 8.98 -3.53 5.43
N ILE A 93 9.56 -4.72 5.61
CA ILE A 93 9.04 -5.98 5.07
C ILE A 93 8.57 -6.80 6.28
N VAL A 94 7.30 -7.17 6.28
CA VAL A 94 6.67 -7.99 7.31
C VAL A 94 6.38 -9.36 6.71
N GLU A 95 6.87 -10.40 7.35
CA GLU A 95 6.71 -11.79 6.94
C GLU A 95 5.89 -12.54 7.98
N LEU A 96 4.77 -13.11 7.55
CA LEU A 96 3.89 -13.95 8.35
C LEU A 96 4.24 -15.40 8.06
N GLN A 97 4.66 -16.15 9.08
CA GLN A 97 4.80 -17.60 9.07
C GLN A 97 3.64 -18.21 9.84
N ASN A 98 2.77 -18.92 9.15
CA ASN A 98 1.68 -19.65 9.79
C ASN A 98 2.14 -21.03 10.26
N LEU A 99 2.28 -21.22 11.56
CA LEU A 99 2.59 -22.49 12.20
C LEU A 99 1.37 -23.08 12.95
N GLY A 100 0.19 -22.52 12.69
CA GLY A 100 -1.10 -23.04 13.17
C GLY A 100 -1.74 -24.03 12.21
N GLU A 101 -2.93 -24.50 12.56
CA GLU A 101 -3.75 -25.40 11.75
C GLU A 101 -4.76 -24.62 10.89
N ASP A 102 -5.21 -23.46 11.38
CA ASP A 102 -6.13 -22.58 10.69
C ASP A 102 -5.37 -21.57 9.79
N ALA A 103 -6.08 -21.01 8.80
CA ALA A 103 -5.54 -19.93 7.98
C ALA A 103 -5.49 -18.61 8.76
N HIS A 104 -4.43 -17.84 8.57
CA HIS A 104 -4.25 -16.52 9.21
C HIS A 104 -3.81 -15.48 8.20
N ASN A 105 -4.19 -14.24 8.42
CA ASN A 105 -3.64 -13.07 7.74
C ASN A 105 -3.02 -12.11 8.76
N LEU A 106 -2.43 -11.01 8.29
CA LEU A 106 -1.87 -10.03 9.18
C LEU A 106 -2.20 -8.62 8.71
N ARG A 107 -2.57 -7.78 9.66
CA ARG A 107 -2.72 -6.35 9.47
C ARG A 107 -1.84 -5.61 10.47
N VAL A 108 -1.09 -4.62 9.98
CA VAL A 108 -0.27 -3.73 10.78
C VAL A 108 -0.86 -2.33 10.64
N GLU A 109 -1.37 -1.80 11.73
CA GLU A 109 -2.13 -0.55 11.74
C GLU A 109 -1.62 0.35 12.86
N ARG A 110 -1.46 1.62 12.55
CA ARG A 110 -1.01 2.60 13.54
C ARG A 110 -2.08 2.84 14.60
N LEU A 111 -1.70 2.86 15.88
CA LEU A 111 -2.64 2.98 16.98
C LEU A 111 -3.40 4.31 17.01
N ASP A 112 -2.86 5.37 16.42
CA ASP A 112 -3.53 6.66 16.28
C ASP A 112 -4.48 6.72 15.08
N GLY A 113 -4.61 5.63 14.32
CA GLY A 113 -5.45 5.52 13.13
C GLY A 113 -4.93 6.26 11.91
N SER A 114 -3.74 6.86 11.97
CA SER A 114 -3.16 7.59 10.85
C SER A 114 -2.43 6.67 9.87
N GLY A 115 -2.44 7.05 8.59
CA GLY A 115 -1.77 6.32 7.52
C GLY A 115 -2.56 5.10 7.03
N ALA A 116 -2.08 4.52 5.93
CA ALA A 116 -2.66 3.30 5.38
C ALA A 116 -2.10 2.07 6.12
N PRO A 117 -2.94 1.08 6.47
CA PRO A 117 -2.47 -0.15 7.08
C PRO A 117 -1.67 -1.00 6.09
N LEU A 118 -0.65 -1.70 6.59
CA LEU A 118 0.00 -2.77 5.84
C LEU A 118 -0.82 -4.06 6.02
N ASN A 119 -1.14 -4.71 4.91
CA ASN A 119 -1.81 -6.01 4.91
C ASN A 119 -0.88 -7.09 4.36
N VAL A 120 -0.75 -8.20 5.08
CA VAL A 120 -0.12 -9.43 4.62
C VAL A 120 -1.24 -10.40 4.23
N PRO A 121 -1.18 -10.99 3.02
CA PRO A 121 -2.21 -11.90 2.53
C PRO A 121 -2.45 -13.09 3.45
N LEU A 122 -3.57 -13.80 3.20
CA LEU A 122 -3.89 -15.04 3.90
C LEU A 122 -2.78 -16.07 3.68
N ALA A 123 -2.34 -16.67 4.76
CA ALA A 123 -1.41 -17.81 4.79
C ALA A 123 -2.14 -19.04 5.33
N GLU A 124 -2.21 -20.09 4.54
CA GLU A 124 -2.70 -21.40 4.97
C GLU A 124 -1.69 -22.04 5.95
N ALA A 125 -2.09 -23.13 6.60
CA ALA A 125 -1.24 -23.88 7.51
C ALA A 125 0.13 -24.23 6.88
N GLY A 126 1.22 -23.85 7.53
CA GLY A 126 2.60 -24.06 7.05
C GLY A 126 3.08 -23.05 6.01
N GLU A 127 2.24 -22.13 5.53
CA GLU A 127 2.64 -21.14 4.53
C GLU A 127 3.36 -19.95 5.15
N VAL A 128 4.13 -19.26 4.27
CA VAL A 128 4.77 -17.97 4.54
C VAL A 128 4.26 -16.95 3.53
N LYS A 129 3.79 -15.83 4.02
CA LYS A 129 3.35 -14.68 3.20
C LYS A 129 4.06 -13.42 3.66
N SER A 130 4.22 -12.45 2.78
CA SER A 130 4.86 -11.19 3.11
C SER A 130 4.11 -9.99 2.53
N GLY A 131 4.31 -8.85 3.17
CA GLY A 131 3.87 -7.55 2.71
C GLY A 131 4.94 -6.50 3.00
N SER A 132 4.89 -5.38 2.30
CA SER A 132 5.81 -4.27 2.53
C SER A 132 5.09 -2.93 2.52
N ALA A 133 5.52 -2.02 3.38
CA ALA A 133 5.04 -0.63 3.42
C ALA A 133 6.11 0.29 4.03
N SER A 134 5.94 1.59 3.84
CA SER A 134 6.69 2.58 4.60
C SER A 134 5.97 2.85 5.92
N LEU A 135 6.64 2.55 7.03
CA LEU A 135 6.14 2.77 8.38
C LEU A 135 6.81 4.00 8.98
N GLY A 136 6.01 4.99 9.37
CA GLY A 136 6.50 6.15 10.12
C GLY A 136 6.72 5.82 11.58
N ALA A 137 7.51 6.63 12.30
CA ALA A 137 7.70 6.44 13.72
C ALA A 137 6.36 6.49 14.48
N GLY A 138 6.15 5.58 15.42
CA GLY A 138 4.94 5.46 16.21
C GLY A 138 4.65 4.04 16.69
N ARG A 139 3.54 3.85 17.38
CA ARG A 139 3.11 2.54 17.87
C ARG A 139 2.08 1.93 16.92
N TYR A 140 2.21 0.64 16.67
CA TYR A 140 1.37 -0.11 15.76
C TYR A 140 0.76 -1.31 16.46
N LYS A 141 -0.48 -1.63 16.10
CA LYS A 141 -1.11 -2.91 16.38
C LYS A 141 -0.81 -3.85 15.19
N VAL A 142 -0.35 -5.04 15.52
CA VAL A 142 -0.14 -6.13 14.57
C VAL A 142 -1.15 -7.20 14.95
N TYR A 143 -2.05 -7.60 14.04
CA TYR A 143 -3.13 -8.51 14.39
C TYR A 143 -3.63 -9.33 13.21
N CYS A 144 -4.25 -10.48 13.49
CA CYS A 144 -5.00 -11.24 12.50
C CYS A 144 -6.36 -10.57 12.28
N ALA A 145 -6.65 -10.17 11.04
CA ALA A 145 -7.87 -9.45 10.70
C ALA A 145 -9.06 -10.38 10.38
N LEU A 146 -8.92 -11.69 10.56
CA LEU A 146 -10.03 -12.63 10.43
C LEU A 146 -11.02 -12.45 11.59
N PRO A 147 -12.32 -12.66 11.35
CA PRO A 147 -13.35 -12.49 12.38
C PRO A 147 -13.07 -13.32 13.63
N GLY A 148 -13.03 -12.66 14.79
CA GLY A 148 -12.83 -13.30 16.08
C GLY A 148 -11.38 -13.54 16.49
N HIS A 149 -10.42 -13.60 15.57
CA HIS A 149 -9.03 -13.95 15.85
C HIS A 149 -8.32 -12.91 16.74
N ASP A 150 -8.49 -11.62 16.42
CA ASP A 150 -7.96 -10.53 17.26
C ASP A 150 -8.51 -10.59 18.68
N ALA A 151 -9.83 -10.78 18.81
CA ALA A 151 -10.51 -10.90 20.11
C ALA A 151 -10.08 -12.14 20.91
N ALA A 152 -9.67 -13.21 20.23
CA ALA A 152 -9.13 -14.42 20.85
C ALA A 152 -7.67 -14.27 21.32
N GLY A 153 -6.99 -13.15 20.98
CA GLY A 153 -5.63 -12.86 21.43
C GLY A 153 -4.59 -12.77 20.29
N MET A 154 -5.00 -12.92 19.03
CA MET A 154 -4.07 -12.84 17.90
C MET A 154 -3.67 -11.40 17.57
N HIS A 155 -3.03 -10.74 18.52
CA HIS A 155 -2.48 -9.40 18.34
C HIS A 155 -1.19 -9.18 19.13
N ALA A 156 -0.42 -8.19 18.69
CA ALA A 156 0.80 -7.73 19.35
C ALA A 156 1.00 -6.23 19.10
N THR A 157 1.88 -5.61 19.86
CA THR A 157 2.29 -4.21 19.66
C THR A 157 3.70 -4.16 19.08
N LEU A 158 3.91 -3.25 18.12
CA LEU A 158 5.19 -2.96 17.48
C LEU A 158 5.50 -1.47 17.65
N ASP A 159 6.70 -1.15 18.09
CA ASP A 159 7.20 0.22 18.16
C ASP A 159 8.08 0.51 16.94
N VAL A 160 7.79 1.59 16.21
CA VAL A 160 8.59 2.07 15.07
C VAL A 160 9.25 3.38 15.47
N GLN A 161 10.58 3.48 15.34
CA GLN A 161 11.41 4.61 15.81
C GLN A 161 12.52 4.98 14.84
#